data_54c50eb43983010bea3a8eb91511e6e4
#
_entry.id   54c50eb43983010bea3a8eb91511e6e4
#
_cell.length_a   1.000
_cell.length_b   1.000
_cell.length_c   1.000
_cell.angle_alpha   90.00
_cell.angle_beta   90.00
_cell.angle_gamma   90.00
#
_symmetry.space_group_name_H-M   'P 1'
#
loop_
_entity.id
_entity.type
_entity.pdbx_description
1 polymer ?
#
loop_
_entity_poly.entity_id
_entity_poly.type
_entity_poly.pdbx_seq_one_letter_code
_entity_poly.pdbx_strand_id
1 'polypeptide(L)'
;MKGKKKVKEPAGMNIPEIFAALAMLEKERGIPQTFMMDKIIQAVTTAYKRDHKDVENVIVDVDEEHQRLKMYVQKNVVAEEDYVDPFNEIPVEEAKTISARYEIGDVVNIPVDNTEFGRIAAGNGKQVIIQGLREAERGMVYDEFNSKQHEILTGVVTRIDPRTNAVSLRIGTGTESTEALLLSGEQVPGEELVEGQHVKVYVVDVRRSTRGPQILISRTHPGLVKRLFELEVPEIYNGTVEVKSIAREAGSRTKMAVWSADENVDPIGACVGPKGQRVAAIVDELRGEKIDIIKWSEDPAQFIAAALAPSDVVDVMMAEEGKACRVIVPDDQLSLAIGKEGQNARLAARLTGYKIDIKPESYQGEDDEEIVDEEPVQ
;
A
#
# COMPACT_ATOMS: atom_id res chain seq x y z
N MET A 1 17.70 56.41 40.92
CA MET A 1 18.14 55.33 40.00
C MET A 1 17.01 54.35 39.75
N LYS A 2 16.32 54.46 38.62
CA LYS A 2 15.24 53.52 38.23
C LYS A 2 15.86 52.38 37.40
N GLY A 3 15.82 51.17 37.93
CA GLY A 3 16.32 50.00 37.24
C GLY A 3 15.51 49.68 36.00
N LYS A 4 16.16 49.66 34.85
CA LYS A 4 15.59 49.11 33.62
C LYS A 4 15.31 47.64 33.78
N LYS A 5 14.02 47.25 33.84
CA LYS A 5 13.62 45.85 33.65
C LYS A 5 14.08 45.39 32.27
N LYS A 6 15.03 44.45 32.22
CA LYS A 6 15.33 43.69 31.02
C LYS A 6 14.05 42.93 30.65
N VAL A 7 13.45 43.33 29.55
CA VAL A 7 12.41 42.49 28.90
C VAL A 7 13.14 41.24 28.45
N LYS A 8 12.78 40.08 29.00
CA LYS A 8 13.21 38.79 28.49
C LYS A 8 12.62 38.67 27.09
N GLU A 9 13.50 38.67 26.09
CA GLU A 9 13.12 38.24 24.73
C GLU A 9 12.50 36.86 24.81
N PRO A 10 11.39 36.59 24.11
CA PRO A 10 10.83 35.26 24.08
C PRO A 10 11.88 34.30 23.48
N ALA A 11 12.13 33.19 24.16
CA ALA A 11 13.05 32.15 23.72
C ALA A 11 12.44 31.45 22.49
N GLY A 12 12.59 32.05 21.33
CA GLY A 12 12.20 31.52 20.03
C GLY A 12 13.43 31.18 19.19
N MET A 13 13.32 30.18 18.39
CA MET A 13 14.35 29.77 17.44
C MET A 13 14.56 30.90 16.40
N ASN A 14 15.78 31.38 16.21
CA ASN A 14 16.04 32.39 15.19
C ASN A 14 16.12 31.75 13.80
N ILE A 15 15.95 32.54 12.73
CA ILE A 15 15.89 32.04 11.35
C ILE A 15 17.14 31.21 10.96
N PRO A 16 18.38 31.62 11.26
CA PRO A 16 19.57 30.80 11.01
C PRO A 16 19.56 29.45 11.74
N GLU A 17 19.03 29.39 12.97
CA GLU A 17 18.86 28.11 13.69
C GLU A 17 17.86 27.18 13.02
N ILE A 18 16.83 27.73 12.37
CA ILE A 18 15.88 26.93 11.57
C ILE A 18 16.61 26.28 10.41
N PHE A 19 17.36 27.04 9.62
CA PHE A 19 18.13 26.49 8.48
C PHE A 19 19.14 25.43 8.92
N ALA A 20 19.87 25.68 10.02
CA ALA A 20 20.80 24.70 10.58
C ALA A 20 20.10 23.40 11.02
N ALA A 21 18.92 23.51 11.65
CA ALA A 21 18.14 22.35 12.06
C ALA A 21 17.63 21.57 10.86
N LEU A 22 17.18 22.24 9.78
CA LEU A 22 16.73 21.60 8.56
C LEU A 22 17.86 20.86 7.83
N ALA A 23 19.06 21.47 7.75
CA ALA A 23 20.25 20.83 7.17
C ALA A 23 20.67 19.58 7.96
N MET A 24 20.51 19.61 9.27
CA MET A 24 20.79 18.46 10.13
C MET A 24 19.76 17.33 9.92
N LEU A 25 18.47 17.66 9.81
CA LEU A 25 17.40 16.71 9.52
C LEU A 25 17.57 16.02 8.17
N GLU A 26 17.96 16.76 7.14
CA GLU A 26 18.27 16.18 5.83
C GLU A 26 19.45 15.21 5.89
N LYS A 27 20.53 15.60 6.58
CA LYS A 27 21.73 14.76 6.72
C LYS A 27 21.48 13.50 7.57
N GLU A 28 20.75 13.62 8.66
CA GLU A 28 20.56 12.51 9.64
C GLU A 28 19.36 11.62 9.30
N ARG A 29 18.31 12.19 8.70
CA ARG A 29 17.03 11.51 8.49
C ARG A 29 16.62 11.39 7.01
N GLY A 30 17.38 12.00 6.09
CA GLY A 30 17.06 12.01 4.66
C GLY A 30 15.81 12.84 4.30
N ILE A 31 15.36 13.72 5.19
CA ILE A 31 14.17 14.56 4.95
C ILE A 31 14.59 15.81 4.19
N PRO A 32 14.06 16.07 2.97
CA PRO A 32 14.44 17.22 2.17
C PRO A 32 14.19 18.55 2.92
N GLN A 33 15.16 19.47 2.89
CA GLN A 33 15.01 20.79 3.50
C GLN A 33 13.84 21.56 2.92
N THR A 34 13.61 21.44 1.60
CA THR A 34 12.49 22.07 0.87
C THR A 34 11.14 21.67 1.45
N PHE A 35 10.92 20.37 1.70
CA PHE A 35 9.69 19.88 2.30
C PHE A 35 9.42 20.50 3.68
N MET A 36 10.43 20.55 4.52
CA MET A 36 10.31 21.12 5.86
C MET A 36 10.14 22.64 5.83
N MET A 37 10.81 23.31 4.90
CA MET A 37 10.68 24.76 4.70
C MET A 37 9.25 25.12 4.28
N ASP A 38 8.66 24.40 3.33
CA ASP A 38 7.27 24.59 2.91
C ASP A 38 6.28 24.46 4.08
N LYS A 39 6.50 23.50 4.97
CA LYS A 39 5.68 23.35 6.19
C LYS A 39 5.81 24.53 7.14
N ILE A 40 7.02 25.06 7.30
CA ILE A 40 7.27 26.27 8.12
C ILE A 40 6.58 27.47 7.50
N ILE A 41 6.74 27.67 6.19
CA ILE A 41 6.10 28.77 5.45
C ILE A 41 4.59 28.70 5.60
N GLN A 42 3.99 27.53 5.35
CA GLN A 42 2.55 27.33 5.49
C GLN A 42 2.04 27.65 6.89
N ALA A 43 2.76 27.20 7.91
CA ALA A 43 2.35 27.41 9.31
C ALA A 43 2.48 28.89 9.73
N VAL A 44 3.56 29.55 9.31
CA VAL A 44 3.78 30.96 9.64
C VAL A 44 2.76 31.82 8.90
N THR A 45 2.48 31.53 7.63
CA THR A 45 1.44 32.21 6.83
C THR A 45 0.06 32.03 7.46
N THR A 46 -0.28 30.80 7.88
CA THR A 46 -1.55 30.52 8.54
C THR A 46 -1.68 31.24 9.89
N ALA A 47 -0.59 31.28 10.66
CA ALA A 47 -0.59 31.98 11.94
C ALA A 47 -0.73 33.49 11.75
N TYR A 48 -0.06 34.07 10.75
CA TYR A 48 -0.21 35.49 10.41
C TYR A 48 -1.65 35.85 10.01
N LYS A 49 -2.24 35.07 9.10
CA LYS A 49 -3.66 35.26 8.68
C LYS A 49 -4.65 35.10 9.83
N ARG A 50 -4.38 34.22 10.79
CA ARG A 50 -5.22 34.08 11.99
C ARG A 50 -5.17 35.32 12.89
N ASP A 51 -3.97 35.91 13.04
CA ASP A 51 -3.76 37.08 13.86
C ASP A 51 -4.24 38.38 13.14
N HIS A 52 -4.25 38.36 11.78
CA HIS A 52 -4.71 39.43 10.90
C HIS A 52 -5.83 38.91 9.97
N LYS A 53 -7.03 38.83 10.50
CA LYS A 53 -8.17 38.14 9.84
C LYS A 53 -8.62 38.74 8.51
N ASP A 54 -8.29 39.99 8.27
CA ASP A 54 -8.69 40.72 7.08
C ASP A 54 -7.65 40.65 5.95
N VAL A 55 -6.48 40.01 6.17
CA VAL A 55 -5.43 39.81 5.18
C VAL A 55 -5.60 38.49 4.46
N GLU A 56 -5.85 38.52 3.16
CA GLU A 56 -6.07 37.29 2.37
C GLU A 56 -4.79 36.74 1.77
N ASN A 57 -3.91 37.59 1.24
CA ASN A 57 -2.75 37.17 0.46
C ASN A 57 -1.43 37.48 1.17
N VAL A 58 -0.77 36.41 1.64
CA VAL A 58 0.52 36.49 2.31
C VAL A 58 1.48 35.52 1.64
N ILE A 59 2.68 36.00 1.31
CA ILE A 59 3.77 35.20 0.76
C ILE A 59 5.00 35.29 1.65
N VAL A 60 5.82 34.23 1.64
CA VAL A 60 7.13 34.19 2.28
C VAL A 60 8.19 33.91 1.22
N ASP A 61 9.14 34.82 1.10
CA ASP A 61 10.30 34.68 0.23
C ASP A 61 11.43 34.03 1.02
N VAL A 62 12.08 33.03 0.41
CA VAL A 62 13.16 32.23 1.01
C VAL A 62 14.46 32.55 0.28
N ASP A 63 15.38 33.19 0.95
CA ASP A 63 16.75 33.40 0.50
C ASP A 63 17.63 32.31 1.17
N GLU A 64 17.83 31.20 0.49
CA GLU A 64 18.63 30.07 0.99
C GLU A 64 20.12 30.43 1.12
N GLU A 65 20.66 31.25 0.21
CA GLU A 65 22.08 31.64 0.21
C GLU A 65 22.44 32.46 1.46
N HIS A 66 21.56 33.38 1.84
CA HIS A 66 21.76 34.25 3.00
C HIS A 66 21.03 33.78 4.26
N GLN A 67 20.36 32.62 4.21
CA GLN A 67 19.56 32.05 5.31
C GLN A 67 18.55 33.06 5.88
N ARG A 68 17.76 33.66 5.00
CA ARG A 68 16.79 34.72 5.34
C ARG A 68 15.39 34.31 4.88
N LEU A 69 14.42 34.69 5.68
CA LEU A 69 13.00 34.58 5.35
C LEU A 69 12.41 35.98 5.42
N LYS A 70 11.66 36.37 4.40
CA LYS A 70 10.95 37.64 4.35
C LYS A 70 9.49 37.38 4.05
N MET A 71 8.61 37.97 4.84
CA MET A 71 7.17 37.86 4.64
C MET A 71 6.64 39.14 4.00
N TYR A 72 5.72 38.99 3.06
CA TYR A 72 5.05 40.09 2.39
C TYR A 72 3.54 39.86 2.40
N VAL A 73 2.78 40.95 2.60
CA VAL A 73 1.36 41.00 2.29
C VAL A 73 1.23 41.48 0.84
N GLN A 74 0.50 40.73 0.04
CA GLN A 74 0.21 41.10 -1.35
C GLN A 74 -1.05 41.95 -1.38
N LYS A 75 -0.95 43.12 -2.00
CA LYS A 75 -2.07 44.05 -2.22
C LYS A 75 -2.26 44.30 -3.70
N ASN A 76 -3.52 44.30 -4.13
CA ASN A 76 -3.89 44.64 -5.50
C ASN A 76 -3.88 46.16 -5.69
N VAL A 77 -3.28 46.66 -6.76
CA VAL A 77 -3.31 48.07 -7.11
C VAL A 77 -4.63 48.40 -7.74
N VAL A 78 -5.37 49.33 -7.13
CA VAL A 78 -6.69 49.76 -7.59
C VAL A 78 -6.72 51.27 -7.86
N ALA A 79 -7.73 51.74 -8.60
CA ALA A 79 -7.97 53.18 -8.73
C ALA A 79 -8.41 53.77 -7.38
N GLU A 80 -8.19 55.05 -7.15
CA GLU A 80 -8.56 55.72 -5.92
C GLU A 80 -10.07 55.64 -5.60
N GLU A 81 -10.89 55.65 -6.65
CA GLU A 81 -12.34 55.53 -6.57
C GLU A 81 -12.85 54.13 -6.28
N ASP A 82 -12.03 53.09 -6.55
CA ASP A 82 -12.33 51.67 -6.34
C ASP A 82 -11.73 51.10 -5.02
N TYR A 83 -11.00 51.94 -4.28
CA TYR A 83 -10.34 51.52 -3.04
C TYR A 83 -11.34 51.31 -1.91
N VAL A 84 -11.59 50.07 -1.54
CA VAL A 84 -12.58 49.68 -0.50
C VAL A 84 -11.91 48.89 0.61
N ASP A 85 -10.94 48.04 0.33
CA ASP A 85 -10.30 47.12 1.27
C ASP A 85 -8.84 47.50 1.59
N PRO A 86 -8.58 48.23 2.68
CA PRO A 86 -7.23 48.64 3.08
C PRO A 86 -6.26 47.49 3.34
N PHE A 87 -6.73 46.30 3.56
CA PHE A 87 -5.91 45.14 3.88
C PHE A 87 -5.38 44.44 2.63
N ASN A 88 -6.20 44.35 1.58
CA ASN A 88 -5.88 43.62 0.35
C ASN A 88 -5.70 44.50 -0.88
N GLU A 89 -5.96 45.79 -0.78
CA GLU A 89 -5.86 46.77 -1.85
C GLU A 89 -4.91 47.91 -1.48
N ILE A 90 -4.35 48.59 -2.51
CA ILE A 90 -3.53 49.77 -2.39
C ILE A 90 -3.85 50.74 -3.55
N PRO A 91 -4.08 52.04 -3.27
CA PRO A 91 -4.28 53.02 -4.33
C PRO A 91 -3.06 53.14 -5.24
N VAL A 92 -3.30 53.37 -6.53
CA VAL A 92 -2.21 53.44 -7.53
C VAL A 92 -1.19 54.55 -7.23
N GLU A 93 -1.63 55.67 -6.64
CA GLU A 93 -0.72 56.75 -6.24
C GLU A 93 0.21 56.33 -5.10
N GLU A 94 -0.31 55.58 -4.11
CA GLU A 94 0.48 55.02 -3.02
C GLU A 94 1.44 53.95 -3.53
N ALA A 95 0.97 53.05 -4.41
CA ALA A 95 1.80 52.04 -5.05
C ALA A 95 2.97 52.62 -5.83
N LYS A 96 2.76 53.73 -6.54
CA LYS A 96 3.81 54.47 -7.27
C LYS A 96 4.87 55.09 -6.37
N THR A 97 4.59 55.32 -5.08
CA THR A 97 5.62 55.76 -4.13
C THR A 97 6.62 54.63 -3.82
N ILE A 98 6.20 53.37 -3.92
CA ILE A 98 7.05 52.20 -3.73
C ILE A 98 7.88 51.93 -5.01
N SER A 99 7.22 51.97 -6.18
CA SER A 99 7.88 51.88 -7.48
C SER A 99 7.03 52.55 -8.55
N ALA A 100 7.67 53.46 -9.34
CA ALA A 100 7.01 54.18 -10.43
C ALA A 100 6.48 53.30 -11.58
N ARG A 101 6.74 51.99 -11.54
CA ARG A 101 6.33 51.01 -12.56
C ARG A 101 4.94 50.38 -12.29
N TYR A 102 4.39 50.55 -11.10
CA TYR A 102 3.11 49.94 -10.78
C TYR A 102 1.93 50.61 -11.48
N GLU A 103 1.06 49.80 -12.06
CA GLU A 103 -0.15 50.19 -12.75
C GLU A 103 -1.39 49.53 -12.07
N ILE A 104 -2.58 50.01 -12.40
CA ILE A 104 -3.83 49.41 -11.88
C ILE A 104 -3.93 47.98 -12.37
N GLY A 105 -4.20 47.06 -11.43
CA GLY A 105 -4.26 45.62 -11.66
C GLY A 105 -2.97 44.87 -11.32
N ASP A 106 -1.87 45.59 -11.01
CA ASP A 106 -0.63 44.97 -10.51
C ASP A 106 -0.77 44.51 -9.07
N VAL A 107 0.14 43.65 -8.62
CA VAL A 107 0.25 43.20 -7.23
C VAL A 107 1.50 43.74 -6.58
N VAL A 108 1.33 44.43 -5.46
CA VAL A 108 2.44 45.00 -4.67
C VAL A 108 2.72 44.13 -3.47
N ASN A 109 3.98 43.80 -3.24
CA ASN A 109 4.46 43.05 -2.07
C ASN A 109 4.87 44.05 -0.96
N ILE A 110 4.07 44.19 0.07
CA ILE A 110 4.36 45.04 1.23
C ILE A 110 5.10 44.21 2.30
N PRO A 111 6.34 44.56 2.67
CA PRO A 111 7.09 43.78 3.64
C PRO A 111 6.47 43.89 5.03
N VAL A 112 6.34 42.73 5.69
CA VAL A 112 5.93 42.63 7.09
C VAL A 112 7.14 42.92 7.99
N ASP A 113 6.90 43.56 9.14
CA ASP A 113 7.96 43.84 10.10
C ASP A 113 8.65 42.55 10.57
N ASN A 114 9.98 42.51 10.48
CA ASN A 114 10.80 41.39 10.88
C ASN A 114 10.60 40.96 12.35
N THR A 115 10.25 41.92 13.22
CA THR A 115 9.99 41.65 14.65
C THR A 115 8.70 40.87 14.85
N GLU A 116 7.68 41.18 14.08
CA GLU A 116 6.37 40.51 14.11
C GLU A 116 6.50 39.12 13.48
N PHE A 117 7.10 39.01 12.31
CA PHE A 117 7.42 37.75 11.66
C PHE A 117 8.23 36.82 12.57
N GLY A 118 9.31 37.33 13.19
CA GLY A 118 10.15 36.57 14.11
C GLY A 118 9.39 36.03 15.32
N ARG A 119 8.45 36.80 15.88
CA ARG A 119 7.59 36.39 16.99
C ARG A 119 6.67 35.23 16.61
N ILE A 120 6.04 35.29 15.44
CA ILE A 120 5.15 34.25 14.93
C ILE A 120 5.93 32.97 14.59
N ALA A 121 7.06 33.10 13.90
CA ALA A 121 7.93 31.99 13.56
C ALA A 121 8.48 31.27 14.81
N ALA A 122 8.90 32.03 15.80
CA ALA A 122 9.41 31.52 17.07
C ALA A 122 8.32 30.78 17.90
N GLY A 123 7.10 31.31 17.94
CA GLY A 123 6.01 30.71 18.71
C GLY A 123 5.51 29.38 18.17
N ASN A 124 5.52 29.23 16.84
CA ASN A 124 4.97 28.04 16.15
C ASN A 124 6.06 27.09 15.62
N GLY A 125 7.29 27.59 15.38
CA GLY A 125 8.34 26.87 14.65
C GLY A 125 8.66 25.48 15.22
N LYS A 126 8.84 25.36 16.54
CA LYS A 126 9.15 24.07 17.18
C LYS A 126 8.03 23.04 16.95
N GLN A 127 6.78 23.43 17.13
CA GLN A 127 5.63 22.53 16.98
C GLN A 127 5.48 22.09 15.51
N VAL A 128 5.69 23.01 14.58
CA VAL A 128 5.62 22.75 13.14
C VAL A 128 6.72 21.82 12.68
N ILE A 129 7.96 22.04 13.16
CA ILE A 129 9.08 21.14 12.85
C ILE A 129 8.81 19.73 13.35
N ILE A 130 8.30 19.57 14.58
CA ILE A 130 7.96 18.25 15.13
C ILE A 130 6.83 17.59 14.32
N GLN A 131 5.82 18.34 13.91
CA GLN A 131 4.71 17.81 13.11
C GLN A 131 5.16 17.46 11.70
N GLY A 132 5.94 18.35 11.05
CA GLY A 132 6.49 18.11 9.72
C GLY A 132 7.43 16.90 9.70
N LEU A 133 8.28 16.75 10.72
CA LEU A 133 9.13 15.58 10.88
C LEU A 133 8.32 14.29 10.93
N ARG A 134 7.28 14.24 11.77
CA ARG A 134 6.40 13.06 11.86
C ARG A 134 5.67 12.77 10.55
N GLU A 135 5.28 13.81 9.82
CA GLU A 135 4.61 13.66 8.53
C GLU A 135 5.59 13.14 7.47
N ALA A 136 6.83 13.65 7.45
CA ALA A 136 7.88 13.17 6.56
C ALA A 136 8.24 11.69 6.84
N GLU A 137 8.47 11.34 8.11
CA GLU A 137 8.75 9.96 8.53
C GLU A 137 7.62 9.01 8.11
N ARG A 138 6.34 9.43 8.26
CA ARG A 138 5.19 8.65 7.79
C ARG A 138 5.13 8.52 6.27
N GLY A 139 5.50 9.58 5.56
CA GLY A 139 5.60 9.58 4.09
C GLY A 139 6.66 8.58 3.62
N MET A 140 7.85 8.61 4.20
CA MET A 140 8.95 7.70 3.87
C MET A 140 8.56 6.23 4.13
N VAL A 141 7.96 5.95 5.28
CA VAL A 141 7.46 4.59 5.61
C VAL A 141 6.37 4.17 4.61
N TYR A 142 5.45 5.08 4.25
CA TYR A 142 4.44 4.77 3.25
C TYR A 142 5.06 4.42 1.89
N ASP A 143 5.98 5.23 1.39
CA ASP A 143 6.60 5.04 0.08
C ASP A 143 7.44 3.74 0.05
N GLU A 144 8.18 3.46 1.13
CA GLU A 144 8.94 2.22 1.29
C GLU A 144 8.04 0.97 1.22
N PHE A 145 6.94 0.94 1.97
CA PHE A 145 6.05 -0.23 1.96
C PHE A 145 5.11 -0.26 0.75
N ASN A 146 4.79 0.87 0.16
CA ASN A 146 4.02 0.93 -1.08
C ASN A 146 4.79 0.31 -2.27
N SER A 147 6.11 0.49 -2.31
CA SER A 147 6.97 -0.17 -3.30
C SER A 147 7.03 -1.69 -3.13
N LYS A 148 6.71 -2.19 -1.93
CA LYS A 148 6.66 -3.61 -1.57
C LYS A 148 5.25 -4.21 -1.59
N GLN A 149 4.28 -3.47 -2.14
CA GLN A 149 2.94 -4.00 -2.34
C GLN A 149 2.99 -5.23 -3.25
N HIS A 150 2.21 -6.25 -2.87
CA HIS A 150 2.19 -7.57 -3.54
C HIS A 150 3.48 -8.40 -3.39
N GLU A 151 4.37 -8.03 -2.45
CA GLU A 151 5.57 -8.79 -2.11
C GLU A 151 5.41 -9.55 -0.78
N ILE A 152 6.35 -10.47 -0.53
CA ILE A 152 6.48 -11.13 0.78
C ILE A 152 7.45 -10.33 1.65
N LEU A 153 7.03 -10.09 2.89
CA LEU A 153 7.89 -9.57 3.94
C LEU A 153 8.00 -10.56 5.09
N THR A 154 9.17 -10.60 5.71
CA THR A 154 9.33 -11.32 6.97
C THR A 154 9.10 -10.35 8.12
N GLY A 155 8.10 -10.65 8.95
CA GLY A 155 7.81 -9.92 10.17
C GLY A 155 8.17 -10.72 11.41
N VAL A 156 8.38 -10.02 12.53
CA VAL A 156 8.55 -10.63 13.85
C VAL A 156 7.31 -10.38 14.68
N VAL A 157 6.70 -11.42 15.21
CA VAL A 157 5.54 -11.33 16.10
C VAL A 157 5.94 -10.57 17.36
N THR A 158 5.32 -9.42 17.62
CA THR A 158 5.60 -8.58 18.78
C THR A 158 4.55 -8.72 19.87
N ARG A 159 3.30 -8.97 19.48
CA ARG A 159 2.17 -9.06 20.41
C ARG A 159 1.01 -9.81 19.79
N ILE A 160 0.27 -10.54 20.62
CA ILE A 160 -1.01 -11.17 20.26
C ILE A 160 -2.09 -10.59 21.17
N ASP A 161 -3.14 -10.02 20.58
CA ASP A 161 -4.28 -9.50 21.35
C ASP A 161 -5.21 -10.66 21.75
N PRO A 162 -5.35 -10.95 23.06
CA PRO A 162 -6.13 -12.10 23.52
C PRO A 162 -7.64 -11.95 23.27
N ARG A 163 -8.12 -10.75 22.98
CA ARG A 163 -9.54 -10.44 22.78
C ARG A 163 -9.98 -10.55 21.34
N THR A 164 -9.13 -10.07 20.42
CA THR A 164 -9.41 -10.02 18.98
C THR A 164 -8.67 -11.09 18.20
N ASN A 165 -7.73 -11.77 18.83
CA ASN A 165 -6.77 -12.70 18.22
C ASN A 165 -5.93 -12.05 17.10
N ALA A 166 -5.89 -10.71 17.03
CA ALA A 166 -5.07 -10.01 16.07
C ALA A 166 -3.59 -10.07 16.49
N VAL A 167 -2.70 -10.30 15.54
CA VAL A 167 -1.27 -10.42 15.77
C VAL A 167 -0.55 -9.18 15.23
N SER A 168 0.17 -8.48 16.11
CA SER A 168 1.05 -7.39 15.71
C SER A 168 2.39 -7.95 15.23
N LEU A 169 2.81 -7.55 14.06
CA LEU A 169 4.09 -7.92 13.45
C LEU A 169 4.94 -6.68 13.24
N ARG A 170 6.18 -6.73 13.69
CA ARG A 170 7.17 -5.73 13.29
C ARG A 170 7.77 -6.15 11.95
N ILE A 171 7.60 -5.30 10.93
CA ILE A 171 8.09 -5.48 9.56
C ILE A 171 9.07 -4.37 9.21
N GLY A 172 9.98 -4.63 8.27
CA GLY A 172 11.08 -3.71 7.92
C GLY A 172 12.27 -3.83 8.87
N THR A 173 13.30 -3.03 8.62
CA THR A 173 14.58 -3.06 9.34
C THR A 173 15.00 -1.66 9.78
N GLY A 174 15.68 -1.58 10.93
CA GLY A 174 16.27 -0.33 11.44
C GLY A 174 15.24 0.77 11.66
N THR A 175 15.50 1.96 11.11
CA THR A 175 14.66 3.16 11.24
C THR A 175 13.37 3.10 10.43
N GLU A 176 13.29 2.22 9.43
CA GLU A 176 12.13 2.00 8.56
C GLU A 176 11.21 0.90 9.07
N SER A 177 11.52 0.33 10.26
CA SER A 177 10.66 -0.68 10.85
C SER A 177 9.34 -0.08 11.32
N THR A 178 8.25 -0.76 11.00
CA THR A 178 6.89 -0.36 11.41
C THR A 178 6.11 -1.56 11.92
N GLU A 179 4.99 -1.30 12.57
CA GLU A 179 4.08 -2.33 13.04
C GLU A 179 2.95 -2.53 12.03
N ALA A 180 2.74 -3.78 11.62
CA ALA A 180 1.61 -4.20 10.80
C ALA A 180 0.71 -5.14 11.58
N LEU A 181 -0.59 -5.09 11.32
CA LEU A 181 -1.58 -5.89 12.03
C LEU A 181 -2.09 -7.01 11.14
N LEU A 182 -1.86 -8.26 11.57
CA LEU A 182 -2.42 -9.46 10.96
C LEU A 182 -3.75 -9.78 11.66
N LEU A 183 -4.84 -9.43 11.01
CA LEU A 183 -6.20 -9.66 11.53
C LEU A 183 -6.51 -11.16 11.60
N SER A 184 -7.43 -11.57 12.47
CA SER A 184 -7.79 -12.97 12.63
C SER A 184 -8.29 -13.64 11.34
N GLY A 185 -9.01 -12.90 10.48
CA GLY A 185 -9.45 -13.40 9.16
C GLY A 185 -8.33 -13.57 8.13
N GLU A 186 -7.16 -12.95 8.37
CA GLU A 186 -5.97 -13.04 7.52
C GLU A 186 -4.93 -14.05 8.06
N GLN A 187 -5.23 -14.72 9.16
CA GLN A 187 -4.42 -15.79 9.74
C GLN A 187 -4.85 -17.14 9.19
N VAL A 188 -3.89 -18.03 8.99
CA VAL A 188 -4.19 -19.40 8.54
C VAL A 188 -4.91 -20.17 9.65
N PRO A 189 -6.07 -20.79 9.38
CA PRO A 189 -6.76 -21.57 10.37
C PRO A 189 -5.89 -22.69 10.96
N GLY A 190 -5.81 -22.76 12.29
CA GLY A 190 -4.99 -23.75 12.99
C GLY A 190 -3.49 -23.42 13.08
N GLU A 191 -3.03 -22.29 12.55
CA GLU A 191 -1.65 -21.84 12.73
C GLU A 191 -1.50 -21.14 14.09
N GLU A 192 -0.63 -21.66 14.95
CA GLU A 192 -0.28 -21.05 16.23
C GLU A 192 0.93 -20.14 16.03
N LEU A 193 0.72 -18.84 16.21
CA LEU A 193 1.78 -17.84 16.19
C LEU A 193 2.21 -17.52 17.63
N VAL A 194 3.52 -17.35 17.84
CA VAL A 194 4.08 -17.02 19.15
C VAL A 194 4.95 -15.76 19.10
N GLU A 195 5.00 -15.01 20.19
CA GLU A 195 5.83 -13.83 20.29
C GLU A 195 7.31 -14.16 20.04
N GLY A 196 7.99 -13.30 19.27
CA GLY A 196 9.38 -13.50 18.83
C GLY A 196 9.53 -14.36 17.57
N GLN A 197 8.48 -15.02 17.08
CA GLN A 197 8.52 -15.83 15.87
C GLN A 197 8.67 -14.96 14.62
N HIS A 198 9.51 -15.42 13.67
CA HIS A 198 9.59 -14.86 12.32
C HIS A 198 8.52 -15.49 11.43
N VAL A 199 7.77 -14.66 10.75
CA VAL A 199 6.64 -15.08 9.91
C VAL A 199 6.66 -14.35 8.59
N LYS A 200 6.55 -15.08 7.48
CA LYS A 200 6.38 -14.48 6.16
C LYS A 200 4.93 -14.08 5.94
N VAL A 201 4.71 -12.86 5.50
CA VAL A 201 3.40 -12.30 5.21
C VAL A 201 3.38 -11.65 3.83
N TYR A 202 2.25 -11.72 3.17
CA TYR A 202 2.01 -11.05 1.90
C TYR A 202 1.45 -9.65 2.15
N VAL A 203 2.02 -8.63 1.50
CA VAL A 203 1.52 -7.26 1.56
C VAL A 203 0.37 -7.12 0.56
N VAL A 204 -0.84 -7.02 1.08
CA VAL A 204 -2.05 -6.91 0.24
C VAL A 204 -2.23 -5.49 -0.27
N ASP A 205 -2.07 -4.50 0.61
CA ASP A 205 -2.31 -3.09 0.29
C ASP A 205 -1.61 -2.20 1.32
N VAL A 206 -1.30 -0.96 0.93
CA VAL A 206 -0.72 0.05 1.81
C VAL A 206 -1.54 1.33 1.72
N ARG A 207 -2.15 1.75 2.82
CA ARG A 207 -3.06 2.89 2.88
C ARG A 207 -2.51 4.01 3.72
N ARG A 208 -2.71 5.25 3.27
CA ARG A 208 -2.43 6.44 4.08
C ARG A 208 -3.52 6.63 5.14
N SER A 209 -3.11 6.88 6.37
CA SER A 209 -4.04 7.24 7.45
C SER A 209 -3.46 8.38 8.29
N THR A 210 -4.33 9.06 9.04
CA THR A 210 -3.94 10.19 9.91
C THR A 210 -2.97 9.79 11.03
N ARG A 211 -2.97 8.50 11.40
CA ARG A 211 -2.07 7.95 12.45
C ARG A 211 -0.76 7.38 11.92
N GLY A 212 -0.62 7.28 10.59
CA GLY A 212 0.51 6.68 9.89
C GLY A 212 0.06 5.67 8.84
N PRO A 213 0.96 5.14 8.00
CA PRO A 213 0.60 4.17 6.99
C PRO A 213 0.02 2.90 7.62
N GLN A 214 -1.07 2.39 7.03
CA GLN A 214 -1.64 1.10 7.37
C GLN A 214 -1.20 0.09 6.33
N ILE A 215 -0.42 -0.89 6.77
CA ILE A 215 0.07 -1.98 5.93
C ILE A 215 -0.83 -3.18 6.16
N LEU A 216 -1.62 -3.51 5.14
CA LEU A 216 -2.51 -4.65 5.18
C LEU A 216 -1.74 -5.89 4.75
N ILE A 217 -1.64 -6.84 5.66
CA ILE A 217 -0.88 -8.07 5.49
C ILE A 217 -1.79 -9.28 5.61
N SER A 218 -1.45 -10.35 4.89
CA SER A 218 -2.24 -11.59 4.88
C SER A 218 -1.33 -12.81 4.83
N ARG A 219 -1.77 -13.89 5.50
CA ARG A 219 -1.24 -15.24 5.33
C ARG A 219 -2.21 -16.17 4.60
N THR A 220 -3.45 -15.70 4.37
CA THR A 220 -4.48 -16.47 3.65
C THR A 220 -4.51 -16.15 2.16
N HIS A 221 -3.99 -15.02 1.74
CA HIS A 221 -4.04 -14.56 0.35
C HIS A 221 -3.29 -15.50 -0.61
N PRO A 222 -3.86 -15.84 -1.80
CA PRO A 222 -3.19 -16.70 -2.80
C PRO A 222 -1.84 -16.15 -3.27
N GLY A 223 -1.68 -14.83 -3.29
CA GLY A 223 -0.42 -14.15 -3.62
C GLY A 223 0.76 -14.59 -2.74
N LEU A 224 0.52 -15.01 -1.49
CA LEU A 224 1.58 -15.56 -0.63
C LEU A 224 2.19 -16.81 -1.27
N VAL A 225 1.36 -17.74 -1.74
CA VAL A 225 1.82 -18.96 -2.39
C VAL A 225 2.59 -18.64 -3.67
N LYS A 226 2.04 -17.74 -4.51
CA LYS A 226 2.71 -17.32 -5.75
C LYS A 226 4.12 -16.79 -5.48
N ARG A 227 4.26 -15.89 -4.51
CA ARG A 227 5.57 -15.31 -4.17
C ARG A 227 6.52 -16.30 -3.51
N LEU A 228 6.03 -17.27 -2.74
CA LEU A 228 6.86 -18.35 -2.22
C LEU A 228 7.45 -19.20 -3.36
N PHE A 229 6.63 -19.52 -4.38
CA PHE A 229 7.14 -20.22 -5.56
C PHE A 229 8.14 -19.38 -6.35
N GLU A 230 7.94 -18.08 -6.49
CA GLU A 230 8.91 -17.19 -7.15
C GLU A 230 10.26 -17.15 -6.41
N LEU A 231 10.26 -17.30 -5.08
CA LEU A 231 11.50 -17.37 -4.29
C LEU A 231 12.23 -18.71 -4.41
N GLU A 232 11.49 -19.82 -4.50
CA GLU A 232 12.06 -21.18 -4.48
C GLU A 232 12.34 -21.74 -5.89
N VAL A 233 11.68 -21.20 -6.92
CA VAL A 233 11.71 -21.73 -8.30
C VAL A 233 12.32 -20.70 -9.25
N PRO A 234 13.60 -20.83 -9.62
CA PRO A 234 14.28 -19.88 -10.51
C PRO A 234 13.59 -19.72 -11.87
N GLU A 235 12.95 -20.79 -12.37
CA GLU A 235 12.23 -20.78 -13.64
C GLU A 235 10.97 -19.92 -13.59
N ILE A 236 10.35 -19.75 -12.41
CA ILE A 236 9.25 -18.80 -12.21
C ILE A 236 9.81 -17.38 -12.04
N TYR A 237 10.89 -17.22 -11.27
CA TYR A 237 11.52 -15.92 -11.04
C TYR A 237 11.99 -15.25 -12.34
N ASN A 238 12.56 -16.01 -13.26
CA ASN A 238 13.05 -15.50 -14.56
C ASN A 238 11.96 -15.46 -15.66
N GLY A 239 10.73 -15.89 -15.35
CA GLY A 239 9.59 -15.86 -16.27
C GLY A 239 9.55 -16.99 -17.31
N THR A 240 10.43 -18.01 -17.23
CA THR A 240 10.37 -19.19 -18.11
C THR A 240 9.12 -20.02 -17.81
N VAL A 241 8.77 -20.14 -16.54
CA VAL A 241 7.52 -20.75 -16.06
C VAL A 241 6.62 -19.68 -15.52
N GLU A 242 5.38 -19.66 -15.98
CA GLU A 242 4.37 -18.71 -15.52
C GLU A 242 3.32 -19.39 -14.63
N VAL A 243 2.95 -18.73 -13.55
CA VAL A 243 1.78 -19.10 -12.74
C VAL A 243 0.55 -18.42 -13.31
N LYS A 244 -0.33 -19.19 -13.97
CA LYS A 244 -1.53 -18.66 -14.65
C LYS A 244 -2.69 -18.40 -13.69
N SER A 245 -2.94 -19.31 -12.73
CA SER A 245 -3.99 -19.14 -11.72
C SER A 245 -3.66 -19.89 -10.44
N ILE A 246 -4.25 -19.46 -9.32
CA ILE A 246 -4.15 -20.11 -8.02
C ILE A 246 -5.52 -20.10 -7.36
N ALA A 247 -5.96 -21.26 -6.88
CA ALA A 247 -7.11 -21.43 -6.00
C ALA A 247 -6.64 -21.98 -4.66
N ARG A 248 -6.95 -21.28 -3.56
CA ARG A 248 -6.42 -21.57 -2.23
C ARG A 248 -7.52 -21.66 -1.17
N GLU A 249 -7.47 -22.70 -0.37
CA GLU A 249 -8.09 -22.79 0.95
C GLU A 249 -6.97 -22.86 1.98
N ALA A 250 -6.63 -21.70 2.55
CA ALA A 250 -5.47 -21.53 3.42
C ALA A 250 -5.45 -22.51 4.59
N GLY A 251 -4.29 -23.11 4.85
CA GLY A 251 -4.09 -24.13 5.88
C GLY A 251 -4.61 -25.52 5.52
N SER A 252 -5.23 -25.68 4.35
CA SER A 252 -5.76 -26.98 3.90
C SER A 252 -5.16 -27.42 2.56
N ARG A 253 -5.51 -26.73 1.48
CA ARG A 253 -5.07 -27.13 0.14
C ARG A 253 -5.03 -25.95 -0.82
N THR A 254 -4.02 -25.94 -1.70
CA THR A 254 -3.87 -24.99 -2.81
C THR A 254 -3.73 -25.77 -4.14
N LYS A 255 -4.43 -25.32 -5.17
CA LYS A 255 -4.20 -25.72 -6.56
C LYS A 255 -3.57 -24.55 -7.31
N MET A 256 -2.50 -24.83 -8.05
CA MET A 256 -1.74 -23.83 -8.82
C MET A 256 -1.55 -24.30 -10.25
N ALA A 257 -2.02 -23.51 -11.22
CA ALA A 257 -1.85 -23.78 -12.63
C ALA A 257 -0.58 -23.10 -13.17
N VAL A 258 0.28 -23.89 -13.79
CA VAL A 258 1.57 -23.42 -14.33
C VAL A 258 1.70 -23.75 -15.82
N TRP A 259 2.40 -22.90 -16.53
CA TRP A 259 2.65 -23.02 -17.96
C TRP A 259 4.10 -22.60 -18.29
N SER A 260 4.66 -23.15 -19.35
CA SER A 260 5.96 -22.71 -19.85
C SER A 260 5.87 -22.34 -21.34
N ALA A 261 6.51 -21.23 -21.69
CA ALA A 261 6.67 -20.81 -23.09
C ALA A 261 7.73 -21.66 -23.81
N ASP A 262 8.64 -22.29 -23.07
CA ASP A 262 9.67 -23.18 -23.61
C ASP A 262 9.20 -24.63 -23.52
N GLU A 263 9.02 -25.28 -24.69
CA GLU A 263 8.58 -26.68 -24.79
C GLU A 263 9.55 -27.67 -24.14
N ASN A 264 10.83 -27.29 -23.97
CA ASN A 264 11.83 -28.12 -23.31
C ASN A 264 11.79 -28.04 -21.78
N VAL A 265 11.01 -27.14 -21.22
CA VAL A 265 10.87 -26.95 -19.77
C VAL A 265 9.55 -27.53 -19.29
N ASP A 266 9.62 -28.59 -18.48
CA ASP A 266 8.45 -29.09 -17.78
C ASP A 266 8.09 -28.16 -16.61
N PRO A 267 6.96 -27.40 -16.70
CA PRO A 267 6.61 -26.45 -15.66
C PRO A 267 6.26 -27.10 -14.32
N ILE A 268 5.73 -28.32 -14.32
CA ILE A 268 5.43 -29.07 -13.09
C ILE A 268 6.72 -29.51 -12.43
N GLY A 269 7.61 -30.16 -13.21
CA GLY A 269 8.90 -30.63 -12.72
C GLY A 269 9.77 -29.50 -12.16
N ALA A 270 9.77 -28.33 -12.79
CA ALA A 270 10.45 -27.15 -12.29
C ALA A 270 9.96 -26.70 -10.91
N CYS A 271 8.64 -26.67 -10.70
CA CYS A 271 8.03 -26.31 -9.43
C CYS A 271 8.23 -27.36 -8.33
N VAL A 272 8.16 -28.65 -8.68
CA VAL A 272 8.36 -29.75 -7.73
C VAL A 272 9.81 -29.81 -7.28
N GLY A 273 10.75 -29.62 -8.24
CA GLY A 273 12.17 -29.69 -8.00
C GLY A 273 12.73 -31.07 -7.75
N PRO A 274 14.06 -31.22 -7.62
CA PRO A 274 14.70 -32.51 -7.40
C PRO A 274 14.16 -33.19 -6.14
N LYS A 275 13.61 -34.41 -6.30
CA LYS A 275 13.00 -35.19 -5.20
C LYS A 275 11.92 -34.45 -4.40
N GLY A 276 11.25 -33.48 -5.02
CA GLY A 276 10.20 -32.70 -4.38
C GLY A 276 10.68 -31.66 -3.37
N GLN A 277 11.95 -31.31 -3.35
CA GLN A 277 12.53 -30.43 -2.33
C GLN A 277 11.96 -28.99 -2.37
N ARG A 278 11.70 -28.46 -3.57
CA ARG A 278 11.20 -27.08 -3.71
C ARG A 278 9.77 -26.98 -3.16
N VAL A 279 8.88 -27.86 -3.62
CA VAL A 279 7.48 -27.85 -3.12
C VAL A 279 7.41 -28.18 -1.63
N ALA A 280 8.28 -29.10 -1.13
CA ALA A 280 8.33 -29.43 0.29
C ALA A 280 8.70 -28.22 1.16
N ALA A 281 9.68 -27.41 0.75
CA ALA A 281 10.07 -26.20 1.47
C ALA A 281 8.89 -25.19 1.58
N ILE A 282 8.08 -25.08 0.52
CA ILE A 282 6.89 -24.22 0.53
C ILE A 282 5.79 -24.80 1.42
N VAL A 283 5.56 -26.11 1.35
CA VAL A 283 4.60 -26.82 2.23
C VAL A 283 4.97 -26.64 3.70
N ASP A 284 6.25 -26.72 4.04
CA ASP A 284 6.75 -26.50 5.41
C ASP A 284 6.53 -25.05 5.87
N GLU A 285 6.79 -24.05 5.01
CA GLU A 285 6.50 -22.64 5.31
C GLU A 285 5.00 -22.40 5.56
N LEU A 286 4.14 -23.12 4.82
CA LEU A 286 2.69 -23.05 4.94
C LEU A 286 2.11 -24.04 5.98
N ARG A 287 2.96 -24.62 6.84
CA ARG A 287 2.57 -25.50 7.94
C ARG A 287 1.80 -26.76 7.52
N GLY A 288 2.17 -27.35 6.39
CA GLY A 288 1.59 -28.59 5.89
C GLY A 288 0.40 -28.44 4.95
N GLU A 289 0.16 -27.23 4.45
CA GLU A 289 -0.86 -26.98 3.41
C GLU A 289 -0.50 -27.78 2.14
N LYS A 290 -1.43 -28.61 1.66
CA LYS A 290 -1.22 -29.43 0.46
C LYS A 290 -1.22 -28.58 -0.79
N ILE A 291 -0.28 -28.84 -1.71
CA ILE A 291 -0.14 -28.08 -2.95
C ILE A 291 -0.23 -29.03 -4.14
N ASP A 292 -1.24 -28.80 -5.00
CA ASP A 292 -1.38 -29.49 -6.28
C ASP A 292 -0.90 -28.55 -7.39
N ILE A 293 0.13 -28.97 -8.12
CA ILE A 293 0.68 -28.23 -9.25
C ILE A 293 0.12 -28.85 -10.53
N ILE A 294 -0.54 -28.03 -11.34
CA ILE A 294 -1.38 -28.44 -12.46
C ILE A 294 -0.84 -27.76 -13.73
N LYS A 295 -0.73 -28.53 -14.81
CA LYS A 295 -0.37 -27.99 -16.11
C LYS A 295 -1.56 -27.19 -16.66
N TRP A 296 -1.34 -25.92 -16.92
CA TRP A 296 -2.31 -25.09 -17.60
C TRP A 296 -2.39 -25.42 -19.09
N SER A 297 -3.57 -25.36 -19.68
CA SER A 297 -3.82 -25.51 -21.11
C SER A 297 -4.72 -24.39 -21.62
N GLU A 298 -4.52 -23.98 -22.88
CA GLU A 298 -5.45 -23.07 -23.58
C GLU A 298 -6.80 -23.72 -23.86
N ASP A 299 -6.81 -25.04 -24.01
CA ASP A 299 -8.04 -25.81 -24.15
C ASP A 299 -8.71 -25.95 -22.77
N PRO A 300 -9.90 -25.34 -22.60
CA PRO A 300 -10.60 -25.36 -21.32
C PRO A 300 -10.92 -26.79 -20.84
N ALA A 301 -11.27 -27.71 -21.73
CA ALA A 301 -11.60 -29.09 -21.37
C ALA A 301 -10.40 -29.81 -20.78
N GLN A 302 -9.23 -29.69 -21.42
CA GLN A 302 -7.99 -30.25 -20.91
C GLN A 302 -7.57 -29.61 -19.58
N PHE A 303 -7.74 -28.30 -19.44
CA PHE A 303 -7.41 -27.58 -18.19
C PHE A 303 -8.32 -28.02 -17.04
N ILE A 304 -9.63 -28.16 -17.29
CA ILE A 304 -10.61 -28.61 -16.29
C ILE A 304 -10.29 -30.04 -15.87
N ALA A 305 -10.00 -30.94 -16.82
CA ALA A 305 -9.64 -32.32 -16.52
C ALA A 305 -8.37 -32.37 -15.63
N ALA A 306 -7.34 -31.61 -15.98
CA ALA A 306 -6.12 -31.51 -15.18
C ALA A 306 -6.37 -30.91 -13.79
N ALA A 307 -7.28 -29.93 -13.67
CA ALA A 307 -7.61 -29.27 -12.41
C ALA A 307 -8.30 -30.20 -11.39
N LEU A 308 -8.95 -31.26 -11.84
CA LEU A 308 -9.59 -32.26 -10.97
C LEU A 308 -8.62 -33.31 -10.41
N ALA A 309 -7.33 -33.28 -10.83
CA ALA A 309 -6.34 -34.16 -10.21
C ALA A 309 -6.43 -34.14 -8.66
N PRO A 310 -6.23 -35.29 -7.99
CA PRO A 310 -5.66 -36.55 -8.50
C PRO A 310 -6.68 -37.52 -9.11
N SER A 311 -7.95 -37.15 -9.34
CA SER A 311 -8.94 -37.97 -10.00
C SER A 311 -8.68 -37.99 -11.51
N ASP A 312 -8.86 -39.16 -12.12
CA ASP A 312 -8.90 -39.30 -13.57
C ASP A 312 -10.22 -38.77 -14.11
N VAL A 313 -10.20 -38.19 -15.32
CA VAL A 313 -11.37 -37.68 -16.01
C VAL A 313 -11.56 -38.45 -17.31
N VAL A 314 -12.77 -38.98 -17.53
CA VAL A 314 -13.13 -39.71 -18.74
C VAL A 314 -13.47 -38.75 -19.87
N ASP A 315 -14.33 -37.77 -19.59
CA ASP A 315 -14.77 -36.78 -20.60
C ASP A 315 -15.14 -35.44 -19.94
N VAL A 316 -15.06 -34.35 -20.73
CA VAL A 316 -15.45 -32.98 -20.32
C VAL A 316 -16.34 -32.40 -21.39
N MET A 317 -17.62 -32.25 -21.08
CA MET A 317 -18.62 -31.65 -21.95
C MET A 317 -18.78 -30.19 -21.56
N MET A 318 -18.39 -29.29 -22.47
CA MET A 318 -18.55 -27.85 -22.28
C MET A 318 -19.96 -27.43 -22.62
N ALA A 319 -20.54 -26.51 -21.86
CA ALA A 319 -21.80 -25.87 -22.22
C ALA A 319 -21.64 -25.04 -23.51
N GLU A 320 -22.70 -24.93 -24.30
CA GLU A 320 -22.69 -24.12 -25.54
C GLU A 320 -22.53 -22.63 -25.24
N GLU A 321 -23.09 -22.17 -24.12
CA GLU A 321 -22.99 -20.78 -23.65
C GLU A 321 -22.51 -20.74 -22.19
N GLY A 322 -21.80 -19.66 -21.85
CA GLY A 322 -21.32 -19.43 -20.48
C GLY A 322 -20.05 -20.19 -20.12
N LYS A 323 -19.74 -20.19 -18.81
CA LYS A 323 -18.58 -20.88 -18.22
C LYS A 323 -19.02 -22.05 -17.35
N ALA A 324 -19.69 -23.03 -17.94
CA ALA A 324 -20.11 -24.24 -17.24
C ALA A 324 -19.66 -25.48 -18.03
N CYS A 325 -19.48 -26.59 -17.33
CA CYS A 325 -19.13 -27.88 -17.93
C CYS A 325 -19.64 -29.03 -17.05
N ARG A 326 -19.89 -30.16 -17.72
CA ARG A 326 -20.13 -31.44 -17.08
C ARG A 326 -18.89 -32.32 -17.27
N VAL A 327 -18.40 -32.90 -16.19
CA VAL A 327 -17.23 -33.75 -16.19
C VAL A 327 -17.64 -35.17 -15.79
N ILE A 328 -17.26 -36.12 -16.61
CA ILE A 328 -17.49 -37.55 -16.35
C ILE A 328 -16.22 -38.15 -15.76
N VAL A 329 -16.38 -38.84 -14.65
CA VAL A 329 -15.28 -39.51 -13.94
C VAL A 329 -15.63 -40.99 -13.74
N PRO A 330 -14.62 -41.88 -13.59
CA PRO A 330 -14.88 -43.29 -13.21
C PRO A 330 -15.68 -43.35 -11.91
N ASP A 331 -16.60 -44.34 -11.81
CA ASP A 331 -17.49 -44.49 -10.66
C ASP A 331 -16.77 -44.56 -9.32
N ASP A 332 -15.64 -45.26 -9.28
CA ASP A 332 -14.80 -45.42 -8.09
C ASP A 332 -14.03 -44.16 -7.71
N GLN A 333 -13.92 -43.19 -8.61
CA GLN A 333 -13.20 -41.92 -8.40
C GLN A 333 -14.10 -40.71 -8.14
N LEU A 334 -15.44 -40.87 -8.20
CA LEU A 334 -16.38 -39.76 -7.97
C LEU A 334 -16.12 -39.04 -6.63
N SER A 335 -15.95 -39.81 -5.55
CA SER A 335 -15.66 -39.27 -4.23
C SER A 335 -14.31 -38.50 -4.19
N LEU A 336 -13.32 -38.96 -4.96
CA LEU A 336 -12.02 -38.35 -5.07
C LEU A 336 -12.10 -37.03 -5.88
N ALA A 337 -12.85 -37.04 -6.99
CA ALA A 337 -13.07 -35.86 -7.84
C ALA A 337 -13.80 -34.74 -7.08
N ILE A 338 -14.81 -35.09 -6.29
CA ILE A 338 -15.51 -34.12 -5.43
C ILE A 338 -14.62 -33.70 -4.26
N GLY A 339 -13.93 -34.64 -3.63
CA GLY A 339 -13.11 -34.41 -2.45
C GLY A 339 -13.92 -34.25 -1.16
N LYS A 340 -13.22 -34.22 -0.02
CA LYS A 340 -13.83 -33.99 1.29
C LYS A 340 -14.57 -32.66 1.30
N GLU A 341 -15.87 -32.70 1.64
CA GLU A 341 -16.74 -31.50 1.68
C GLU A 341 -16.75 -30.70 0.37
N GLY A 342 -16.52 -31.36 -0.77
CA GLY A 342 -16.47 -30.70 -2.10
C GLY A 342 -15.21 -29.86 -2.36
N GLN A 343 -14.16 -30.01 -1.57
CA GLN A 343 -12.96 -29.18 -1.64
C GLN A 343 -12.26 -29.27 -3.00
N ASN A 344 -12.10 -30.48 -3.55
CA ASN A 344 -11.39 -30.65 -4.80
C ASN A 344 -12.14 -29.99 -5.98
N ALA A 345 -13.45 -30.26 -6.07
CA ALA A 345 -14.32 -29.64 -7.06
C ALA A 345 -14.37 -28.11 -6.96
N ARG A 346 -14.53 -27.59 -5.73
CA ARG A 346 -14.58 -26.14 -5.49
C ARG A 346 -13.26 -25.45 -5.83
N LEU A 347 -12.11 -26.03 -5.49
CA LEU A 347 -10.80 -25.50 -5.87
C LEU A 347 -10.58 -25.58 -7.38
N ALA A 348 -10.98 -26.65 -8.05
CA ALA A 348 -10.90 -26.78 -9.51
C ALA A 348 -11.77 -25.72 -10.20
N ALA A 349 -13.00 -25.52 -9.73
CA ALA A 349 -13.89 -24.49 -10.29
C ALA A 349 -13.28 -23.07 -10.12
N ARG A 350 -12.74 -22.75 -8.95
CA ARG A 350 -12.08 -21.45 -8.72
C ARG A 350 -10.81 -21.28 -9.55
N LEU A 351 -10.04 -22.35 -9.74
CA LEU A 351 -8.79 -22.33 -10.51
C LEU A 351 -9.04 -22.07 -11.99
N THR A 352 -10.05 -22.75 -12.54
CA THR A 352 -10.38 -22.71 -13.98
C THR A 352 -11.32 -21.56 -14.33
N GLY A 353 -12.13 -21.08 -13.37
CA GLY A 353 -13.17 -20.10 -13.57
C GLY A 353 -14.43 -20.66 -14.23
N TYR A 354 -14.59 -22.00 -14.21
CA TYR A 354 -15.77 -22.70 -14.73
C TYR A 354 -16.60 -23.30 -13.59
N LYS A 355 -17.93 -23.34 -13.78
CA LYS A 355 -18.84 -24.13 -12.95
C LYS A 355 -18.74 -25.58 -13.41
N ILE A 356 -18.36 -26.47 -12.49
CA ILE A 356 -18.07 -27.87 -12.81
C ILE A 356 -19.15 -28.76 -12.18
N ASP A 357 -19.91 -29.47 -13.02
CA ASP A 357 -20.85 -30.53 -12.62
C ASP A 357 -20.17 -31.89 -12.82
N ILE A 358 -19.94 -32.66 -11.72
CA ILE A 358 -19.19 -33.91 -11.77
C ILE A 358 -20.19 -35.06 -11.67
N LYS A 359 -20.15 -35.95 -12.67
CA LYS A 359 -21.00 -37.17 -12.72
C LYS A 359 -20.15 -38.42 -12.88
N PRO A 360 -20.62 -39.57 -12.33
CA PRO A 360 -19.97 -40.87 -12.57
C PRO A 360 -20.23 -41.37 -13.98
N GLU A 361 -19.40 -42.24 -14.50
CA GLU A 361 -19.53 -42.87 -15.82
C GLU A 361 -20.83 -43.68 -15.95
N SER A 362 -21.32 -44.29 -14.86
CA SER A 362 -22.58 -44.99 -14.81
C SER A 362 -23.83 -44.08 -14.86
N TYR A 363 -23.65 -42.76 -14.87
CA TYR A 363 -24.73 -41.79 -14.92
C TYR A 363 -25.47 -41.90 -16.28
N GLN A 364 -26.63 -42.55 -16.29
CA GLN A 364 -27.56 -42.56 -17.43
C GLN A 364 -28.52 -41.37 -17.22
N GLY A 365 -28.13 -40.16 -17.69
CA GLY A 365 -28.96 -38.99 -17.54
C GLY A 365 -30.29 -39.15 -18.30
N GLU A 366 -31.41 -39.18 -17.58
CA GLU A 366 -32.76 -38.97 -18.14
C GLU A 366 -33.14 -37.49 -18.17
N ASP A 367 -32.32 -36.59 -17.61
CA ASP A 367 -32.56 -35.14 -17.56
C ASP A 367 -31.46 -34.42 -18.35
N ASP A 368 -31.71 -34.11 -19.61
CA ASP A 368 -31.10 -33.03 -20.36
C ASP A 368 -31.52 -31.66 -19.76
N GLU A 369 -31.33 -31.45 -18.48
CA GLU A 369 -31.34 -30.12 -17.93
C GLU A 369 -30.13 -29.38 -18.52
N GLU A 370 -30.38 -28.40 -19.37
CA GLU A 370 -29.40 -27.47 -19.90
C GLU A 370 -28.50 -27.03 -18.78
N ILE A 371 -27.17 -27.07 -18.99
CA ILE A 371 -26.18 -26.56 -18.03
C ILE A 371 -26.37 -25.03 -18.02
N VAL A 372 -27.28 -24.53 -17.18
CA VAL A 372 -27.61 -23.12 -17.07
C VAL A 372 -26.65 -22.46 -16.08
N ASP A 373 -26.04 -21.37 -16.52
CA ASP A 373 -25.22 -20.49 -15.71
C ASP A 373 -26.14 -19.62 -14.84
N GLU A 374 -26.62 -20.12 -13.71
CA GLU A 374 -27.26 -19.26 -12.71
C GLU A 374 -26.16 -18.45 -12.02
N GLU A 375 -26.23 -17.12 -12.11
CA GLU A 375 -25.34 -16.19 -11.46
C GLU A 375 -25.23 -16.49 -9.95
N PRO A 376 -24.03 -16.42 -9.36
CA PRO A 376 -23.89 -16.61 -7.93
C PRO A 376 -24.63 -15.49 -7.18
N VAL A 377 -25.61 -15.88 -6.36
CA VAL A 377 -26.21 -14.98 -5.37
C VAL A 377 -25.09 -14.39 -4.50
N GLN A 378 -25.07 -13.07 -4.41
CA GLN A 378 -24.09 -12.19 -3.76
C GLN A 378 -23.72 -12.55 -2.33
#